data_099efe41091e088451307bf2f37e30cb
#
_entry.id   099efe41091e088451307bf2f37e30cb
#
_cell.length_a   1.000
_cell.length_b   1.000
_cell.length_c   1.000
_cell.angle_alpha   90.00
_cell.angle_beta   90.00
_cell.angle_gamma   90.00
#
_symmetry.space_group_name_H-M   'P 1'
#
loop_
_entity.id
_entity.type
_entity.pdbx_description
1 polymer ?
#
loop_
_entity_poly.entity_id
_entity_poly.type
_entity_poly.pdbx_seq_one_letter_code
_entity_poly.pdbx_strand_id
1 'polypeptide(L)'
;QKELDDERGVIREEWRTRTSPQSRIFELQEAVLYEGSTFPKRNVIGSLDVINNFKREEILDFYDKWYRPNLQAIVVVGDIDAKEMESKIKSMFSDIKNPENCVPKETYKLAPFVHERFENMVDTSAKFLALKVFLKQPYPEFSQRAQRSFYKEQFIRQIISAAVSARMDEQVKSPDCPSSRGVMVSNAS
;
A
#
# COMPACT_ATOMS: atom_id res chain seq x y z
N GLN A 1 16.39 25.26 4.99
CA GLN A 1 17.29 24.17 5.38
C GLN A 1 17.07 23.76 6.84
N LYS A 2 17.03 24.69 7.79
CA LYS A 2 16.83 24.38 9.21
C LYS A 2 15.57 23.56 9.47
N GLU A 3 14.43 23.97 8.94
CA GLU A 3 13.16 23.23 9.04
C GLU A 3 13.27 21.80 8.52
N LEU A 4 14.00 21.61 7.41
CA LEU A 4 14.25 20.29 6.84
C LEU A 4 15.08 19.40 7.78
N ASP A 5 16.10 19.97 8.40
CA ASP A 5 16.99 19.23 9.31
C ASP A 5 16.26 18.90 10.64
N ASP A 6 15.41 19.80 11.12
CA ASP A 6 14.53 19.55 12.26
C ASP A 6 13.53 18.40 11.96
N GLU A 7 12.90 18.42 10.77
CA GLU A 7 11.96 17.38 10.35
C GLU A 7 12.62 15.99 10.17
N ARG A 8 13.89 15.95 9.74
CA ARG A 8 14.65 14.67 9.69
C ARG A 8 14.69 13.98 11.06
N GLY A 9 14.82 14.74 12.13
CA GLY A 9 14.78 14.24 13.50
C GLY A 9 13.46 13.56 13.82
N VAL A 10 12.35 14.20 13.45
CA VAL A 10 10.99 13.68 13.63
C VAL A 10 10.78 12.38 12.84
N ILE A 11 11.15 12.38 11.56
CA ILE A 11 10.99 11.20 10.68
C ILE A 11 11.84 10.02 11.19
N ARG A 12 13.06 10.28 11.69
CA ARG A 12 13.91 9.21 12.29
C ARG A 12 13.26 8.57 13.51
N GLU A 13 12.64 9.37 14.38
CA GLU A 13 11.92 8.85 15.53
C GLU A 13 10.67 8.08 15.12
N GLU A 14 9.95 8.54 14.13
CA GLU A 14 8.82 7.80 13.55
C GLU A 14 9.29 6.46 12.97
N TRP A 15 10.37 6.45 12.20
CA TRP A 15 10.98 5.23 11.68
C TRP A 15 11.35 4.25 12.80
N ARG A 16 12.00 4.75 13.85
CA ARG A 16 12.41 3.95 15.01
C ARG A 16 11.21 3.32 15.73
N THR A 17 10.14 4.07 15.92
CA THR A 17 8.95 3.59 16.62
C THR A 17 8.13 2.60 15.79
N ARG A 18 8.17 2.70 14.47
CA ARG A 18 7.49 1.77 13.55
C ARG A 18 8.28 0.50 13.28
N THR A 19 9.59 0.49 13.59
CA THR A 19 10.43 -0.69 13.36
C THR A 19 10.24 -1.69 14.50
N SER A 20 9.67 -2.83 14.18
CA SER A 20 9.43 -3.95 15.09
C SER A 20 9.88 -5.28 14.45
N PRO A 21 10.03 -6.38 15.20
CA PRO A 21 10.27 -7.70 14.59
C PRO A 21 9.21 -8.07 13.56
N GLN A 22 7.97 -7.69 13.80
CA GLN A 22 6.87 -7.98 12.90
C GLN A 22 6.95 -7.15 11.61
N SER A 23 7.31 -5.86 11.69
CA SER A 23 7.48 -5.02 10.50
C SER A 23 8.65 -5.48 9.64
N ARG A 24 9.78 -5.90 10.25
CA ARG A 24 10.92 -6.46 9.51
C ARG A 24 10.58 -7.75 8.77
N ILE A 25 9.84 -8.67 9.43
CA ILE A 25 9.33 -9.89 8.76
C ILE A 25 8.37 -9.52 7.62
N PHE A 26 7.53 -8.51 7.82
CA PHE A 26 6.62 -8.04 6.78
C PHE A 26 7.36 -7.47 5.57
N GLU A 27 8.42 -6.70 5.76
CA GLU A 27 9.28 -6.21 4.69
C GLU A 27 9.94 -7.34 3.88
N LEU A 28 10.42 -8.39 4.56
CA LEU A 28 10.94 -9.59 3.89
C LEU A 28 9.84 -10.29 3.06
N GLN A 29 8.64 -10.39 3.62
CA GLN A 29 7.48 -10.95 2.93
C GLN A 29 7.10 -10.14 1.69
N GLU A 30 7.09 -8.81 1.78
CA GLU A 30 6.81 -7.94 0.65
C GLU A 30 7.85 -8.08 -0.46
N ALA A 31 9.12 -8.24 -0.11
CA ALA A 31 10.18 -8.46 -1.08
C ALA A 31 9.95 -9.70 -1.93
N VAL A 32 9.39 -10.77 -1.36
CA VAL A 32 9.01 -11.99 -2.07
C VAL A 32 7.72 -11.82 -2.86
N LEU A 33 6.69 -11.28 -2.21
CA LEU A 33 5.37 -11.12 -2.83
C LEU A 33 5.38 -10.19 -4.04
N TYR A 34 6.20 -9.14 -3.98
CA TYR A 34 6.27 -8.09 -4.99
C TYR A 34 7.60 -8.08 -5.76
N GLU A 35 8.25 -9.25 -5.82
CA GLU A 35 9.49 -9.44 -6.56
C GLU A 35 9.38 -8.93 -8.00
N GLY A 36 10.45 -8.30 -8.49
CA GLY A 36 10.49 -7.71 -9.82
C GLY A 36 9.77 -6.36 -9.95
N SER A 37 9.10 -5.89 -8.90
CA SER A 37 8.49 -4.56 -8.85
C SER A 37 9.32 -3.57 -8.01
N THR A 38 8.97 -2.29 -8.09
CA THR A 38 9.56 -1.25 -7.25
C THR A 38 8.90 -1.14 -5.88
N PHE A 39 7.82 -1.86 -5.64
CA PHE A 39 7.00 -1.76 -4.43
C PHE A 39 7.80 -1.99 -3.14
N PRO A 40 8.59 -3.08 -2.99
CA PRO A 40 9.35 -3.33 -1.76
C PRO A 40 10.43 -2.27 -1.47
N LYS A 41 10.84 -1.52 -2.50
CA LYS A 41 11.85 -0.44 -2.38
C LYS A 41 11.23 0.91 -2.06
N ARG A 42 9.91 1.00 -1.98
CA ARG A 42 9.15 2.25 -1.79
C ARG A 42 8.32 2.21 -0.52
N ASN A 43 8.90 1.74 0.58
CA ASN A 43 8.26 1.84 1.89
C ASN A 43 7.94 3.30 2.19
N VAL A 44 6.72 3.56 2.65
CA VAL A 44 6.20 4.92 2.87
C VAL A 44 7.05 5.73 3.84
N ILE A 45 7.58 5.08 4.89
CA ILE A 45 8.47 5.75 5.85
C ILE A 45 9.86 6.05 5.27
N GLY A 46 10.24 5.41 4.15
CA GLY A 46 11.55 5.53 3.56
C GLY A 46 12.62 4.68 4.25
N SER A 47 13.86 4.85 3.80
CA SER A 47 15.04 4.26 4.44
C SER A 47 15.82 5.30 5.22
N LEU A 48 16.49 4.88 6.29
CA LEU A 48 17.34 5.78 7.09
C LEU A 48 18.44 6.44 6.27
N ASP A 49 18.99 5.71 5.29
CA ASP A 49 20.01 6.27 4.41
C ASP A 49 19.46 7.44 3.61
N VAL A 50 18.30 7.28 2.97
CA VAL A 50 17.64 8.37 2.24
C VAL A 50 17.26 9.50 3.20
N ILE A 51 16.61 9.21 4.33
CA ILE A 51 16.18 10.21 5.31
C ILE A 51 17.35 11.08 5.79
N ASN A 52 18.50 10.48 6.01
CA ASN A 52 19.67 11.20 6.49
C ASN A 52 20.39 12.03 5.41
N ASN A 53 20.34 11.60 4.16
CA ASN A 53 21.24 12.10 3.11
C ASN A 53 20.54 12.89 2.00
N PHE A 54 19.20 12.82 1.84
CA PHE A 54 18.51 13.55 0.76
C PHE A 54 18.73 15.06 0.87
N LYS A 55 18.84 15.73 -0.27
CA LYS A 55 19.06 17.17 -0.37
C LYS A 55 17.73 17.91 -0.55
N ARG A 56 17.72 19.18 -0.16
CA ARG A 56 16.54 20.04 -0.31
C ARG A 56 16.06 20.08 -1.76
N GLU A 57 16.99 20.12 -2.71
CA GLU A 57 16.72 20.18 -4.15
C GLU A 57 15.94 18.93 -4.60
N GLU A 58 16.25 17.75 -4.07
CA GLU A 58 15.55 16.52 -4.42
C GLU A 58 14.07 16.54 -3.99
N ILE A 59 13.76 17.18 -2.86
CA ILE A 59 12.37 17.38 -2.43
C ILE A 59 11.65 18.36 -3.35
N LEU A 60 12.30 19.47 -3.71
CA LEU A 60 11.71 20.45 -4.61
C LEU A 60 11.45 19.84 -5.99
N ASP A 61 12.42 19.11 -6.54
CA ASP A 61 12.27 18.41 -7.81
C ASP A 61 11.13 17.39 -7.77
N PHE A 62 11.00 16.66 -6.64
CA PHE A 62 9.90 15.73 -6.44
C PHE A 62 8.55 16.45 -6.39
N TYR A 63 8.47 17.56 -5.66
CA TYR A 63 7.27 18.37 -5.55
C TYR A 63 6.85 18.90 -6.91
N ASP A 64 7.74 19.56 -7.63
CA ASP A 64 7.47 20.14 -8.96
C ASP A 64 7.07 19.08 -9.98
N LYS A 65 7.66 17.88 -9.87
CA LYS A 65 7.38 16.78 -10.78
C LYS A 65 6.00 16.15 -10.55
N TRP A 66 5.56 16.02 -9.29
CA TRP A 66 4.41 15.19 -8.96
C TRP A 66 3.20 15.94 -8.42
N TYR A 67 3.38 17.14 -7.82
CA TYR A 67 2.30 17.95 -7.28
C TYR A 67 1.80 18.94 -8.35
N ARG A 68 1.08 18.43 -9.34
CA ARG A 68 0.60 19.16 -10.50
C ARG A 68 -0.87 18.89 -10.77
N PRO A 69 -1.62 19.82 -11.38
CA PRO A 69 -3.08 19.75 -11.51
C PRO A 69 -3.60 18.47 -12.14
N ASN A 70 -2.95 17.94 -13.18
CA ASN A 70 -3.41 16.73 -13.86
C ASN A 70 -3.23 15.42 -13.06
N LEU A 71 -2.62 15.49 -11.87
CA LEU A 71 -2.50 14.40 -10.91
C LEU A 71 -3.30 14.64 -9.62
N GLN A 72 -4.08 15.74 -9.56
CA GLN A 72 -4.86 16.13 -8.39
C GLN A 72 -6.35 16.15 -8.72
N ALA A 73 -7.17 15.95 -7.71
CA ALA A 73 -8.61 16.13 -7.76
C ALA A 73 -9.07 16.86 -6.51
N ILE A 74 -10.03 17.76 -6.68
CA ILE A 74 -10.69 18.46 -5.58
C ILE A 74 -12.05 17.80 -5.39
N VAL A 75 -12.31 17.32 -4.19
CA VAL A 75 -13.60 16.73 -3.81
C VAL A 75 -14.15 17.54 -2.64
N VAL A 76 -15.35 18.09 -2.82
CA VAL A 76 -16.06 18.84 -1.78
C VAL A 76 -17.39 18.15 -1.49
N VAL A 77 -17.63 17.83 -0.22
CA VAL A 77 -18.84 17.14 0.25
C VAL A 77 -19.43 17.92 1.40
N GLY A 78 -20.73 18.22 1.34
CA GLY A 78 -21.44 18.96 2.39
C GLY A 78 -22.79 19.49 1.90
N ASP A 79 -23.43 20.28 2.73
CA ASP A 79 -24.63 21.03 2.37
C ASP A 79 -24.22 22.30 1.58
N ILE A 80 -24.06 22.14 0.27
CA ILE A 80 -23.53 23.18 -0.63
C ILE A 80 -24.30 23.20 -1.94
N ASP A 81 -24.38 24.37 -2.59
CA ASP A 81 -24.75 24.44 -4.00
C ASP A 81 -23.56 23.99 -4.89
N ALA A 82 -23.75 22.91 -5.62
CA ALA A 82 -22.69 22.30 -6.43
C ALA A 82 -22.22 23.22 -7.55
N LYS A 83 -23.10 24.03 -8.17
CA LYS A 83 -22.74 24.95 -9.26
C LYS A 83 -21.97 26.15 -8.76
N GLU A 84 -22.38 26.69 -7.63
CA GLU A 84 -21.67 27.78 -6.98
C GLU A 84 -20.25 27.33 -6.57
N MET A 85 -20.16 26.16 -5.95
CA MET A 85 -18.88 25.58 -5.54
C MET A 85 -17.97 25.28 -6.73
N GLU A 86 -18.50 24.70 -7.81
CA GLU A 86 -17.74 24.48 -9.06
C GLU A 86 -17.19 25.80 -9.63
N SER A 87 -18.01 26.83 -9.66
CA SER A 87 -17.61 28.16 -10.14
C SER A 87 -16.50 28.75 -9.28
N LYS A 88 -16.62 28.62 -7.97
CA LYS A 88 -15.61 29.08 -7.01
C LYS A 88 -14.28 28.34 -7.17
N ILE A 89 -14.31 27.00 -7.30
CA ILE A 89 -13.11 26.19 -7.56
C ILE A 89 -12.44 26.63 -8.86
N LYS A 90 -13.20 26.76 -9.95
CA LYS A 90 -12.66 27.22 -11.24
C LYS A 90 -12.01 28.60 -11.14
N SER A 91 -12.65 29.54 -10.45
CA SER A 91 -12.10 30.89 -10.23
C SER A 91 -10.80 30.87 -9.43
N MET A 92 -10.75 30.06 -8.35
CA MET A 92 -9.60 30.03 -7.45
C MET A 92 -8.36 29.34 -8.07
N PHE A 93 -8.57 28.38 -8.98
CA PHE A 93 -7.50 27.53 -9.52
C PHE A 93 -7.22 27.72 -11.02
N SER A 94 -7.89 28.69 -11.68
CA SER A 94 -7.76 28.96 -13.12
C SER A 94 -6.35 29.29 -13.56
N ASP A 95 -5.56 29.89 -12.69
CA ASP A 95 -4.20 30.36 -13.01
C ASP A 95 -3.15 29.25 -12.86
N ILE A 96 -3.50 28.13 -12.24
CA ILE A 96 -2.58 27.01 -12.04
C ILE A 96 -2.56 26.15 -13.30
N LYS A 97 -1.41 26.09 -13.96
CA LYS A 97 -1.22 25.34 -15.20
C LYS A 97 -0.32 24.12 -14.99
N ASN A 98 -0.54 23.09 -15.78
CA ASN A 98 0.39 21.98 -15.84
C ASN A 98 1.72 22.41 -16.45
N PRO A 99 2.86 21.83 -16.00
CA PRO A 99 4.12 21.95 -16.71
C PRO A 99 4.00 21.41 -18.15
N GLU A 100 4.71 22.02 -19.11
CA GLU A 100 4.63 21.61 -20.52
C GLU A 100 5.09 20.17 -20.77
N ASN A 101 6.13 19.73 -20.06
CA ASN A 101 6.74 18.40 -20.23
C ASN A 101 6.48 17.49 -19.01
N CYS A 102 5.21 17.18 -18.73
CA CYS A 102 4.84 16.34 -17.63
C CYS A 102 5.35 14.89 -17.78
N VAL A 103 6.09 14.40 -16.81
CA VAL A 103 6.46 12.98 -16.74
C VAL A 103 5.18 12.14 -16.56
N PRO A 104 4.94 11.11 -17.41
CA PRO A 104 3.77 10.25 -17.25
C PRO A 104 3.83 9.48 -15.91
N LYS A 105 2.66 9.24 -15.33
CA LYS A 105 2.55 8.35 -14.18
C LYS A 105 2.76 6.92 -14.66
N GLU A 106 3.80 6.28 -14.15
CA GLU A 106 4.06 4.88 -14.45
C GLU A 106 3.05 3.97 -13.73
N THR A 107 2.56 2.97 -14.43
CA THR A 107 1.77 1.88 -13.88
C THR A 107 2.62 0.62 -13.82
N TYR A 108 2.72 0.02 -12.65
CA TYR A 108 3.50 -1.20 -12.45
C TYR A 108 2.57 -2.39 -12.41
N LYS A 109 2.88 -3.42 -13.22
CA LYS A 109 2.19 -4.70 -13.17
C LYS A 109 3.00 -5.66 -12.31
N LEU A 110 2.31 -6.30 -11.39
CA LEU A 110 2.92 -7.36 -10.58
C LEU A 110 2.94 -8.65 -11.39
N ALA A 111 4.10 -9.28 -11.49
CA ALA A 111 4.21 -10.59 -12.11
C ALA A 111 3.52 -11.65 -11.23
N PRO A 112 2.79 -12.62 -11.82
CA PRO A 112 2.29 -13.76 -11.07
C PRO A 112 3.45 -14.64 -10.61
N PHE A 113 3.22 -15.46 -9.60
CA PHE A 113 4.14 -16.57 -9.32
C PHE A 113 3.99 -17.64 -10.42
N VAL A 114 5.12 -18.03 -10.97
CA VAL A 114 5.17 -19.07 -12.00
C VAL A 114 5.21 -20.46 -11.38
N HIS A 115 5.78 -20.56 -10.18
CA HIS A 115 5.93 -21.81 -9.43
C HIS A 115 5.60 -21.58 -7.94
N GLU A 116 5.30 -22.66 -7.24
CA GLU A 116 5.20 -22.66 -5.78
C GLU A 116 6.53 -22.19 -5.17
N ARG A 117 6.42 -21.39 -4.12
CA ARG A 117 7.56 -20.87 -3.38
C ARG A 117 7.36 -21.13 -1.89
N PHE A 118 8.42 -21.55 -1.26
CA PHE A 118 8.48 -21.75 0.19
C PHE A 118 9.60 -20.87 0.73
N GLU A 119 9.25 -19.95 1.61
CA GLU A 119 10.18 -19.01 2.18
C GLU A 119 10.14 -19.10 3.71
N ASN A 120 11.30 -19.14 4.32
CA ASN A 120 11.44 -19.10 5.77
C ASN A 120 12.03 -17.74 6.18
N MET A 121 11.22 -16.96 6.87
CA MET A 121 11.59 -15.62 7.30
C MET A 121 11.81 -15.61 8.80
N VAL A 122 13.03 -15.31 9.23
CA VAL A 122 13.45 -15.36 10.62
C VAL A 122 13.87 -13.98 11.11
N ASP A 123 13.32 -13.58 12.25
CA ASP A 123 13.83 -12.48 13.06
C ASP A 123 14.09 -13.00 14.48
N THR A 124 15.30 -12.88 14.95
CA THR A 124 15.74 -13.45 16.25
C THR A 124 15.05 -12.84 17.46
N SER A 125 14.44 -11.68 17.31
CA SER A 125 13.67 -11.00 18.36
C SER A 125 12.16 -11.24 18.26
N ALA A 126 11.69 -11.95 17.23
CA ALA A 126 10.30 -12.32 17.09
C ALA A 126 9.90 -13.39 18.11
N LYS A 127 8.79 -13.15 18.81
CA LYS A 127 8.23 -14.06 19.80
C LYS A 127 6.99 -14.80 19.31
N PHE A 128 6.87 -15.00 18.00
CA PHE A 128 5.73 -15.66 17.37
C PHE A 128 6.20 -16.54 16.22
N LEU A 129 5.41 -17.56 15.95
CA LEU A 129 5.50 -18.39 14.76
C LEU A 129 4.20 -18.21 13.96
N ALA A 130 4.31 -17.99 12.67
CA ALA A 130 3.16 -17.88 11.78
C ALA A 130 3.43 -18.62 10.46
N LEU A 131 2.46 -19.39 10.02
CA LEU A 131 2.41 -19.94 8.66
C LEU A 131 1.44 -19.09 7.86
N LYS A 132 1.90 -18.59 6.71
CA LYS A 132 1.08 -17.80 5.78
C LYS A 132 1.09 -18.45 4.41
N VAL A 133 -0.07 -18.59 3.82
CA VAL A 133 -0.25 -19.09 2.44
C VAL A 133 -0.83 -17.97 1.60
N PHE A 134 -0.15 -17.66 0.50
CA PHE A 134 -0.56 -16.60 -0.42
C PHE A 134 -0.92 -17.18 -1.78
N LEU A 135 -2.10 -16.86 -2.25
CA LEU A 135 -2.55 -17.15 -3.62
C LEU A 135 -2.53 -15.84 -4.41
N LYS A 136 -1.45 -15.61 -5.14
CA LYS A 136 -1.29 -14.41 -5.94
C LYS A 136 -2.15 -14.49 -7.20
N GLN A 137 -2.98 -13.49 -7.41
CA GLN A 137 -3.86 -13.41 -8.56
C GLN A 137 -3.63 -12.13 -9.36
N PRO A 138 -3.91 -12.12 -10.68
CA PRO A 138 -3.84 -10.91 -11.46
C PRO A 138 -4.76 -9.84 -10.87
N TYR A 139 -4.23 -8.63 -10.74
CA TYR A 139 -5.02 -7.50 -10.30
C TYR A 139 -5.75 -6.87 -11.50
N PRO A 140 -7.05 -6.63 -11.45
CA PRO A 140 -7.80 -6.11 -12.57
C PRO A 140 -7.38 -4.68 -12.91
N GLU A 141 -7.39 -4.36 -14.20
CA GLU A 141 -7.14 -3.00 -14.69
C GLU A 141 -8.13 -2.01 -14.08
N PHE A 142 -7.72 -0.75 -13.94
CA PHE A 142 -8.53 0.28 -13.29
C PHE A 142 -9.94 0.42 -13.89
N SER A 143 -10.05 0.35 -15.23
CA SER A 143 -11.32 0.39 -15.96
C SER A 143 -12.27 -0.77 -15.64
N GLN A 144 -11.73 -1.91 -15.24
CA GLN A 144 -12.52 -3.08 -14.87
C GLN A 144 -13.09 -3.00 -13.45
N ARG A 145 -12.47 -2.21 -12.58
CA ARG A 145 -12.89 -2.09 -11.17
C ARG A 145 -14.25 -1.40 -10.99
N ALA A 146 -14.66 -0.58 -11.95
CA ALA A 146 -15.99 0.04 -11.96
C ALA A 146 -17.09 -0.88 -12.54
N GLN A 147 -16.74 -2.06 -13.03
CA GLN A 147 -17.69 -2.97 -13.66
C GLN A 147 -18.39 -3.87 -12.62
N ARG A 148 -19.65 -4.22 -12.92
CA ARG A 148 -20.44 -5.12 -12.09
C ARG A 148 -19.77 -6.50 -11.90
N SER A 149 -19.07 -6.99 -12.91
CA SER A 149 -18.30 -8.24 -12.86
C SER A 149 -17.24 -8.23 -11.76
N PHE A 150 -16.54 -7.12 -11.58
CA PHE A 150 -15.56 -6.96 -10.50
C PHE A 150 -16.20 -7.11 -9.12
N TYR A 151 -17.31 -6.40 -8.86
CA TYR A 151 -18.00 -6.49 -7.57
C TYR A 151 -18.58 -7.88 -7.32
N LYS A 152 -19.10 -8.56 -8.36
CA LYS A 152 -19.56 -9.94 -8.25
C LYS A 152 -18.41 -10.88 -7.84
N GLU A 153 -17.26 -10.74 -8.47
CA GLU A 153 -16.08 -11.54 -8.14
C GLU A 153 -15.60 -11.27 -6.70
N GLN A 154 -15.52 -10.02 -6.29
CA GLN A 154 -15.17 -9.64 -4.91
C GLN A 154 -16.13 -10.24 -3.89
N PHE A 155 -17.44 -10.21 -4.17
CA PHE A 155 -18.43 -10.81 -3.31
C PHE A 155 -18.28 -12.33 -3.20
N ILE A 156 -18.03 -13.02 -4.31
CA ILE A 156 -17.75 -14.47 -4.30
C ILE A 156 -16.50 -14.76 -3.44
N ARG A 157 -15.44 -13.98 -3.59
CA ARG A 157 -14.22 -14.13 -2.79
C ARG A 157 -14.49 -13.94 -1.29
N GLN A 158 -15.33 -12.97 -0.92
CA GLN A 158 -15.72 -12.77 0.48
C GLN A 158 -16.48 -13.98 1.04
N ILE A 159 -17.41 -14.56 0.27
CA ILE A 159 -18.14 -15.77 0.69
C ILE A 159 -17.18 -16.94 0.88
N ILE A 160 -16.26 -17.16 -0.07
CA ILE A 160 -15.24 -18.22 0.04
C ILE A 160 -14.36 -18.00 1.27
N SER A 161 -13.88 -16.77 1.49
CA SER A 161 -13.07 -16.43 2.66
C SER A 161 -13.80 -16.69 3.97
N ALA A 162 -15.07 -16.32 4.05
CA ALA A 162 -15.91 -16.56 5.23
C ALA A 162 -16.11 -18.07 5.48
N ALA A 163 -16.39 -18.84 4.44
CA ALA A 163 -16.57 -20.29 4.54
C ALA A 163 -15.27 -21.00 4.98
N VAL A 164 -14.12 -20.59 4.41
CA VAL A 164 -12.81 -21.14 4.81
C VAL A 164 -12.49 -20.77 6.25
N SER A 165 -12.71 -19.51 6.65
CA SER A 165 -12.49 -19.07 8.03
C SER A 165 -13.34 -19.87 9.02
N ALA A 166 -14.63 -20.04 8.76
CA ALA A 166 -15.53 -20.81 9.61
C ALA A 166 -15.05 -22.27 9.77
N ARG A 167 -14.61 -22.90 8.67
CA ARG A 167 -14.08 -24.26 8.71
C ARG A 167 -12.76 -24.36 9.48
N MET A 168 -11.89 -23.37 9.34
CA MET A 168 -10.64 -23.32 10.11
C MET A 168 -10.90 -23.10 11.61
N ASP A 169 -11.88 -22.28 11.97
CA ASP A 169 -12.29 -22.07 13.36
C ASP A 169 -12.85 -23.35 13.99
N GLU A 170 -13.49 -24.23 13.22
CA GLU A 170 -13.88 -25.55 13.68
C GLU A 170 -12.65 -26.44 13.93
N GLN A 171 -11.66 -26.42 13.04
CA GLN A 171 -10.44 -27.20 13.17
C GLN A 171 -9.61 -26.80 14.39
N VAL A 172 -9.53 -25.50 14.69
CA VAL A 172 -8.80 -24.97 15.87
C VAL A 172 -9.39 -25.49 17.19
N LYS A 173 -10.68 -25.85 17.22
CA LYS A 173 -11.32 -26.45 18.40
C LYS A 173 -10.95 -27.92 18.63
N SER A 174 -10.33 -28.56 17.64
CA SER A 174 -9.88 -29.94 17.79
C SER A 174 -8.68 -30.03 18.76
N PRO A 175 -8.64 -30.98 19.68
CA PRO A 175 -7.50 -31.21 20.58
C PRO A 175 -6.17 -31.46 19.84
N ASP A 176 -6.25 -32.01 18.63
CA ASP A 176 -5.08 -32.35 17.79
C ASP A 176 -4.64 -31.23 16.86
N CYS A 177 -5.26 -30.04 16.94
CA CYS A 177 -4.89 -28.92 16.09
C CYS A 177 -3.53 -28.35 16.50
N PRO A 178 -2.55 -28.29 15.57
CA PRO A 178 -1.22 -27.73 15.88
C PRO A 178 -1.22 -26.22 16.07
N SER A 179 -2.31 -25.55 15.73
CA SER A 179 -2.45 -24.10 15.86
C SER A 179 -3.19 -23.73 17.15
N SER A 180 -2.58 -22.85 17.94
CA SER A 180 -3.19 -22.32 19.16
C SER A 180 -4.10 -21.11 18.93
N ARG A 181 -4.18 -20.61 17.71
CA ARG A 181 -5.00 -19.44 17.31
C ARG A 181 -5.67 -19.69 15.97
N GLY A 182 -6.81 -19.04 15.79
CA GLY A 182 -7.59 -19.10 14.56
C GLY A 182 -6.82 -18.66 13.31
N VAL A 183 -7.28 -19.16 12.20
CA VAL A 183 -6.77 -18.80 10.87
C VAL A 183 -7.55 -17.60 10.37
N MET A 184 -6.85 -16.55 9.97
CA MET A 184 -7.49 -15.41 9.31
C MET A 184 -7.34 -15.56 7.81
N VAL A 185 -8.46 -15.57 7.09
CA VAL A 185 -8.49 -15.51 5.63
C VAL A 185 -8.86 -14.09 5.23
N SER A 186 -7.97 -13.41 4.53
CA SER A 186 -8.23 -12.06 4.02
C SER A 186 -7.87 -11.96 2.55
N ASN A 187 -8.62 -11.15 1.82
CA ASN A 187 -8.26 -10.74 0.47
C ASN A 187 -7.49 -9.42 0.59
N ALA A 188 -6.23 -9.41 0.19
CA ALA A 188 -5.51 -8.18 -0.02
C ALA A 188 -5.92 -7.61 -1.38
N SER A 189 -6.55 -6.45 -1.38
CA SER A 189 -6.94 -5.68 -2.55
C SER A 189 -5.95 -4.56 -2.81
#